data_ff1f695a28bf4b39f5130486d55537b5
#
_entry.id   ff1f695a28bf4b39f5130486d55537b5
#
_cell.length_a   1.000
_cell.length_b   1.000
_cell.length_c   1.000
_cell.angle_alpha   90.00
_cell.angle_beta   90.00
_cell.angle_gamma   90.00
#
_symmetry.space_group_name_H-M   'P 1'
#
loop_
_entity.id
_entity.type
_entity.pdbx_description
1 polymer ?
#
loop_
_entity_poly.entity_id
_entity_poly.type
_entity_poly.pdbx_seq_one_letter_code
_entity_poly.pdbx_strand_id
1 'polypeptide(L)'
;MPDIIIQPLNIADREWISQFMLEHWGSNKVVSRGVVYYPQDLPGFVATDESEKVGLVTYDITGSYCEIVTIDSVRPFSGVGTALIEAVKNIALQSGCKRLWLITTNDNMNALRFYQKRGFEIVAIHRNALDISRKLKPEIPLIGNEGIPLRDEIELEMILNDTASQ
;
A
#
# COMPACT_ATOMS: atom_id res chain seq x y z
N MET A 1 2.99 -2.21 26.10
CA MET A 1 2.44 -1.75 24.81
C MET A 1 3.53 -1.08 24.01
N PRO A 2 3.73 -1.45 22.77
CA PRO A 2 4.69 -0.72 21.95
C PRO A 2 4.19 0.70 21.69
N ASP A 3 5.10 1.65 21.80
CA ASP A 3 4.81 3.06 21.51
C ASP A 3 5.08 3.30 20.02
N ILE A 4 4.09 3.04 19.20
CA ILE A 4 4.22 3.22 17.76
C ILE A 4 4.08 4.71 17.42
N ILE A 5 5.11 5.26 16.79
CA ILE A 5 5.12 6.64 16.32
C ILE A 5 5.05 6.62 14.79
N ILE A 6 4.11 7.37 14.24
CA ILE A 6 3.94 7.51 12.79
C ILE A 6 4.48 8.87 12.38
N GLN A 7 5.45 8.88 11.47
CA GLN A 7 6.09 10.10 10.99
C GLN A 7 6.10 10.16 9.47
N PRO A 8 5.92 11.35 8.87
CA PRO A 8 6.08 11.49 7.44
C PRO A 8 7.48 11.09 6.97
N LEU A 9 7.54 10.47 5.80
CA LEU A 9 8.81 10.17 5.15
C LEU A 9 9.50 11.47 4.71
N ASN A 10 10.83 11.46 4.76
CA ASN A 10 11.63 12.56 4.26
C ASN A 10 12.75 12.03 3.35
N ILE A 11 13.53 12.93 2.77
CA ILE A 11 14.55 12.54 1.79
C ILE A 11 15.63 11.62 2.40
N ALA A 12 15.87 11.73 3.70
CA ALA A 12 16.84 10.87 4.38
C ALA A 12 16.38 9.42 4.48
N ASP A 13 15.08 9.15 4.29
CA ASP A 13 14.53 7.79 4.35
C ASP A 13 14.67 7.02 3.04
N ARG A 14 15.05 7.67 1.93
CA ARG A 14 15.02 7.05 0.60
C ARG A 14 15.86 5.77 0.52
N GLU A 15 17.06 5.79 1.06
CA GLU A 15 17.94 4.64 1.03
C GLU A 15 17.35 3.46 1.83
N TRP A 16 16.81 3.76 3.01
CA TRP A 16 16.14 2.76 3.82
C TRP A 16 14.93 2.16 3.09
N ILE A 17 14.10 3.00 2.44
CA ILE A 17 12.94 2.54 1.69
C ILE A 17 13.36 1.59 0.58
N SER A 18 14.36 1.96 -0.21
CA SER A 18 14.85 1.12 -1.30
C SER A 18 15.34 -0.24 -0.78
N GLN A 19 16.09 -0.23 0.32
CA GLN A 19 16.59 -1.46 0.94
C GLN A 19 15.45 -2.31 1.50
N PHE A 20 14.49 -1.68 2.17
CA PHE A 20 13.31 -2.36 2.72
C PHE A 20 12.51 -3.05 1.61
N MET A 21 12.30 -2.36 0.49
CA MET A 21 11.56 -2.92 -0.64
C MET A 21 12.28 -4.11 -1.25
N LEU A 22 13.61 -4.04 -1.38
CA LEU A 22 14.40 -5.17 -1.89
C LEU A 22 14.30 -6.38 -0.96
N GLU A 23 14.34 -6.16 0.34
CA GLU A 23 14.27 -7.25 1.33
C GLU A 23 12.89 -7.89 1.41
N HIS A 24 11.83 -7.09 1.35
CA HIS A 24 10.46 -7.57 1.61
C HIS A 24 9.67 -7.89 0.34
N TRP A 25 9.99 -7.23 -0.78
CA TRP A 25 9.27 -7.37 -2.05
C TRP A 25 10.14 -7.95 -3.17
N GLY A 26 11.45 -8.08 -2.93
CA GLY A 26 12.39 -8.56 -3.94
C GLY A 26 12.71 -7.55 -5.03
N SER A 27 12.17 -6.36 -4.97
CA SER A 27 12.37 -5.31 -5.96
C SER A 27 11.99 -3.96 -5.35
N ASN A 28 12.63 -2.88 -5.81
CA ASN A 28 12.26 -1.52 -5.44
C ASN A 28 11.26 -0.90 -6.44
N LYS A 29 10.64 -1.72 -7.26
CA LYS A 29 9.68 -1.30 -8.27
C LYS A 29 8.34 -1.98 -8.02
N VAL A 30 7.26 -1.19 -8.06
CA VAL A 30 5.89 -1.67 -7.89
C VAL A 30 5.09 -1.33 -9.14
N VAL A 31 4.32 -2.28 -9.63
CA VAL A 31 3.43 -2.05 -10.78
C VAL A 31 1.98 -2.14 -10.29
N SER A 32 1.21 -1.11 -10.57
CA SER A 32 -0.21 -1.03 -10.25
C SER A 32 -0.95 -0.43 -11.43
N ARG A 33 -1.94 -1.13 -11.95
CA ARG A 33 -2.74 -0.71 -13.10
C ARG A 33 -1.87 -0.23 -14.28
N GLY A 34 -0.78 -0.94 -14.55
CA GLY A 34 0.12 -0.63 -15.67
C GLY A 34 1.04 0.57 -15.42
N VAL A 35 1.05 1.12 -14.21
CA VAL A 35 1.92 2.23 -13.82
C VAL A 35 3.06 1.69 -12.96
N VAL A 36 4.28 2.12 -13.25
CA VAL A 36 5.47 1.74 -12.49
C VAL A 36 5.74 2.81 -11.44
N TYR A 37 5.85 2.39 -10.19
CA TYR A 37 6.20 3.25 -9.07
C TYR A 37 7.52 2.82 -8.46
N TYR A 38 8.27 3.80 -7.96
CA TYR A 38 9.46 3.58 -7.14
C TYR A 38 9.16 4.12 -5.75
N PRO A 39 8.88 3.27 -4.77
CA PRO A 39 8.42 3.72 -3.44
C PRO A 39 9.33 4.74 -2.77
N GLN A 40 10.65 4.67 -3.00
CA GLN A 40 11.58 5.65 -2.44
C GLN A 40 11.37 7.07 -2.96
N ASP A 41 10.62 7.23 -4.05
CA ASP A 41 10.30 8.54 -4.65
C ASP A 41 8.89 9.01 -4.29
N LEU A 42 8.14 8.23 -3.50
CA LEU A 42 6.77 8.55 -3.13
C LEU A 42 6.68 9.17 -1.74
N PRO A 43 5.68 10.02 -1.48
CA PRO A 43 5.37 10.40 -0.12
C PRO A 43 4.81 9.23 0.66
N GLY A 44 4.88 9.31 1.99
CA GLY A 44 4.37 8.25 2.84
C GLY A 44 4.67 8.50 4.29
N PHE A 45 4.56 7.42 5.05
CA PHE A 45 4.82 7.43 6.50
C PHE A 45 5.63 6.21 6.91
N VAL A 46 6.45 6.40 7.92
CA VAL A 46 7.18 5.33 8.58
C VAL A 46 6.64 5.17 9.99
N ALA A 47 6.49 3.91 10.40
CA ALA A 47 6.14 3.57 11.78
C ALA A 47 7.40 3.16 12.52
N THR A 48 7.63 3.74 13.70
CA THR A 48 8.77 3.38 14.54
C THR A 48 8.29 2.96 15.92
N ASP A 49 9.03 2.04 16.52
CA ASP A 49 8.86 1.61 17.90
C ASP A 49 10.25 1.65 18.55
N GLU A 50 10.42 2.56 19.51
CA GLU A 50 11.71 2.78 20.18
C GLU A 50 12.86 2.96 19.18
N SER A 51 12.66 3.79 18.16
CA SER A 51 13.61 4.09 17.08
C SER A 51 13.81 2.98 16.06
N GLU A 52 13.18 1.82 16.25
CA GLU A 52 13.18 0.75 15.24
C GLU A 52 12.07 1.00 14.22
N LYS A 53 12.40 0.97 12.95
CA LYS A 53 11.43 1.12 11.87
C LYS A 53 10.67 -0.20 11.69
N VAL A 54 9.36 -0.17 11.97
CA VAL A 54 8.53 -1.38 12.00
C VAL A 54 7.43 -1.39 10.95
N GLY A 55 7.32 -0.35 10.16
CA GLY A 55 6.33 -0.30 9.09
C GLY A 55 6.54 0.85 8.13
N LEU A 56 5.94 0.71 6.95
CA LEU A 56 6.06 1.66 5.86
C LEU A 56 4.74 1.72 5.11
N VAL A 57 4.31 2.92 4.74
CA VAL A 57 3.23 3.11 3.77
C VAL A 57 3.67 4.20 2.80
N THR A 58 3.43 3.99 1.51
CA THR A 58 3.62 5.04 0.50
C THR A 58 2.32 5.23 -0.26
N TYR A 59 2.12 6.44 -0.76
CA TYR A 59 0.89 6.78 -1.46
C TYR A 59 1.18 7.73 -2.62
N ASP A 60 0.21 7.83 -3.52
CA ASP A 60 0.24 8.77 -4.64
C ASP A 60 -1.11 9.47 -4.70
N ILE A 61 -1.08 10.80 -4.70
CA ILE A 61 -2.29 11.61 -4.87
C ILE A 61 -2.31 12.16 -6.29
N THR A 62 -3.37 11.80 -7.02
CA THR A 62 -3.60 12.30 -8.37
C THR A 62 -5.04 12.83 -8.42
N GLY A 63 -5.20 14.13 -8.64
CA GLY A 63 -6.52 14.75 -8.60
C GLY A 63 -7.16 14.60 -7.22
N SER A 64 -8.36 14.04 -7.18
CA SER A 64 -9.11 13.82 -5.93
C SER A 64 -8.98 12.39 -5.41
N TYR A 65 -8.04 11.61 -5.94
CA TYR A 65 -7.86 10.20 -5.57
C TYR A 65 -6.48 10.02 -4.93
N CYS A 66 -6.45 9.24 -3.86
CA CYS A 66 -5.21 8.83 -3.19
C CYS A 66 -5.08 7.31 -3.31
N GLU A 67 -4.00 6.86 -3.91
CA GLU A 67 -3.68 5.43 -4.00
C GLU A 67 -2.68 5.06 -2.93
N ILE A 68 -2.96 4.02 -2.15
CA ILE A 68 -1.94 3.38 -1.32
C ILE A 68 -1.14 2.47 -2.25
N VAL A 69 0.14 2.79 -2.46
CA VAL A 69 1.01 2.04 -3.37
C VAL A 69 1.68 0.88 -2.66
N THR A 70 2.21 1.12 -1.47
CA THR A 70 2.77 0.06 -0.62
C THR A 70 2.30 0.24 0.81
N ILE A 71 2.11 -0.86 1.50
CA ILE A 71 1.91 -0.86 2.95
C ILE A 71 2.48 -2.16 3.52
N ASP A 72 3.35 -2.04 4.49
CA ASP A 72 4.01 -3.18 5.12
C ASP A 72 4.20 -2.95 6.61
N SER A 73 4.04 -4.01 7.37
CA SER A 73 4.38 -4.06 8.79
C SER A 73 5.27 -5.27 9.03
N VAL A 74 6.36 -5.07 9.75
CA VAL A 74 7.24 -6.20 10.14
C VAL A 74 6.72 -6.89 11.38
N ARG A 75 5.66 -6.36 12.00
CA ARG A 75 5.02 -6.93 13.19
C ARG A 75 3.55 -7.16 12.91
N PRO A 76 3.16 -8.35 12.43
CA PRO A 76 1.74 -8.64 12.15
C PRO A 76 0.92 -8.58 13.45
N PHE A 77 -0.34 -8.20 13.31
CA PHE A 77 -1.32 -8.13 14.42
C PHE A 77 -0.96 -7.14 15.53
N SER A 78 -0.08 -6.16 15.25
CA SER A 78 0.40 -5.18 16.24
C SER A 78 -0.32 -3.82 16.16
N GLY A 79 -1.21 -3.64 15.19
CA GLY A 79 -1.86 -2.34 14.96
C GLY A 79 -1.06 -1.37 14.10
N VAL A 80 0.14 -1.71 13.69
CA VAL A 80 1.01 -0.86 12.84
C VAL A 80 0.32 -0.56 11.51
N GLY A 81 -0.18 -1.60 10.82
CA GLY A 81 -0.86 -1.41 9.54
C GLY A 81 -2.08 -0.52 9.64
N THR A 82 -2.88 -0.68 10.68
CA THR A 82 -4.04 0.17 10.93
C THR A 82 -3.63 1.63 11.15
N ALA A 83 -2.59 1.86 11.93
CA ALA A 83 -2.09 3.22 12.18
C ALA A 83 -1.57 3.87 10.90
N LEU A 84 -0.90 3.11 10.04
CA LEU A 84 -0.41 3.61 8.75
C LEU A 84 -1.56 3.98 7.80
N ILE A 85 -2.62 3.15 7.74
CA ILE A 85 -3.81 3.47 6.94
C ILE A 85 -4.47 4.75 7.45
N GLU A 86 -4.62 4.91 8.77
CA GLU A 86 -5.22 6.12 9.33
C GLU A 86 -4.41 7.37 8.98
N ALA A 87 -3.08 7.28 8.99
CA ALA A 87 -2.21 8.40 8.61
C ALA A 87 -2.45 8.81 7.16
N VAL A 88 -2.52 7.85 6.24
CA VAL A 88 -2.79 8.15 4.82
C VAL A 88 -4.19 8.69 4.63
N LYS A 89 -5.18 8.11 5.31
CA LYS A 89 -6.55 8.60 5.26
C LYS A 89 -6.65 10.07 5.69
N ASN A 90 -5.96 10.43 6.76
CA ASN A 90 -5.95 11.81 7.25
C ASN A 90 -5.32 12.78 6.25
N ILE A 91 -4.17 12.42 5.67
CA ILE A 91 -3.53 13.30 4.69
C ILE A 91 -4.35 13.39 3.39
N ALA A 92 -5.01 12.32 3.00
CA ALA A 92 -5.90 12.33 1.84
C ALA A 92 -7.09 13.26 2.06
N LEU A 93 -7.72 13.19 3.23
CA LEU A 93 -8.81 14.11 3.60
C LEU A 93 -8.35 15.56 3.60
N GLN A 94 -7.21 15.87 4.21
CA GLN A 94 -6.62 17.21 4.24
C GLN A 94 -6.32 17.73 2.85
N SER A 95 -6.00 16.85 1.93
CA SER A 95 -5.67 17.19 0.54
C SER A 95 -6.91 17.29 -0.36
N GLY A 96 -8.11 17.11 0.21
CA GLY A 96 -9.35 17.20 -0.55
C GLY A 96 -9.70 15.95 -1.36
N CYS A 97 -9.05 14.83 -1.08
CA CYS A 97 -9.34 13.58 -1.78
C CYS A 97 -10.71 13.04 -1.41
N LYS A 98 -11.40 12.49 -2.40
CA LYS A 98 -12.72 11.88 -2.24
C LYS A 98 -12.66 10.37 -2.18
N ARG A 99 -11.54 9.78 -2.61
CA ARG A 99 -11.39 8.34 -2.75
C ARG A 99 -9.99 7.93 -2.29
N LEU A 100 -9.93 6.94 -1.41
CA LEU A 100 -8.70 6.22 -1.05
C LEU A 100 -8.82 4.83 -1.64
N TRP A 101 -7.83 4.40 -2.42
CA TRP A 101 -7.93 3.12 -3.10
C TRP A 101 -6.59 2.41 -3.16
N LEU A 102 -6.63 1.15 -3.52
CA LEU A 102 -5.42 0.33 -3.65
C LEU A 102 -5.66 -0.85 -4.58
N ILE A 103 -4.56 -1.41 -5.03
CA ILE A 103 -4.54 -2.65 -5.80
C ILE A 103 -3.83 -3.72 -4.96
N THR A 104 -4.42 -4.89 -4.90
CA THR A 104 -3.74 -6.10 -4.44
C THR A 104 -3.95 -7.20 -5.47
N THR A 105 -3.32 -8.35 -5.27
CA THR A 105 -3.43 -9.45 -6.22
C THR A 105 -4.34 -10.55 -5.70
N ASN A 106 -4.85 -11.37 -6.62
CA ASN A 106 -5.85 -12.40 -6.31
C ASN A 106 -5.35 -13.48 -5.35
N ASP A 107 -4.03 -13.63 -5.20
CA ASP A 107 -3.43 -14.61 -4.31
C ASP A 107 -3.22 -14.10 -2.88
N ASN A 108 -3.39 -12.80 -2.64
CA ASN A 108 -3.07 -12.18 -1.36
C ASN A 108 -4.29 -12.17 -0.43
N MET A 109 -4.62 -13.32 0.11
CA MET A 109 -5.80 -13.49 0.98
C MET A 109 -5.69 -12.69 2.27
N ASN A 110 -4.49 -12.58 2.84
CA ASN A 110 -4.27 -11.81 4.05
C ASN A 110 -4.56 -10.32 3.83
N ALA A 111 -4.13 -9.78 2.70
CA ALA A 111 -4.39 -8.38 2.34
C ALA A 111 -5.89 -8.15 2.12
N LEU A 112 -6.55 -9.05 1.39
CA LEU A 112 -7.98 -8.93 1.14
C LEU A 112 -8.79 -8.91 2.45
N ARG A 113 -8.42 -9.77 3.39
CA ARG A 113 -9.05 -9.78 4.72
C ARG A 113 -8.77 -8.49 5.47
N PHE A 114 -7.50 -8.09 5.49
CA PHE A 114 -7.04 -6.92 6.24
C PHE A 114 -7.77 -5.64 5.80
N TYR A 115 -7.81 -5.38 4.49
CA TYR A 115 -8.42 -4.16 3.96
C TYR A 115 -9.93 -4.12 4.16
N GLN A 116 -10.61 -5.24 3.91
CA GLN A 116 -12.06 -5.28 4.07
C GLN A 116 -12.48 -5.07 5.52
N LYS A 117 -11.71 -5.59 6.47
CA LYS A 117 -11.97 -5.35 7.89
C LYS A 117 -11.80 -3.89 8.29
N ARG A 118 -11.05 -3.11 7.52
CA ARG A 118 -10.83 -1.69 7.79
C ARG A 118 -11.72 -0.76 6.98
N GLY A 119 -12.71 -1.33 6.31
CA GLY A 119 -13.73 -0.55 5.63
C GLY A 119 -13.51 -0.34 4.14
N PHE A 120 -12.48 -0.95 3.56
CA PHE A 120 -12.33 -0.96 2.11
C PHE A 120 -13.31 -1.96 1.49
N GLU A 121 -13.83 -1.62 0.32
CA GLU A 121 -14.74 -2.46 -0.44
C GLU A 121 -14.08 -2.87 -1.76
N ILE A 122 -14.31 -4.13 -2.16
CA ILE A 122 -13.85 -4.60 -3.48
C ILE A 122 -14.77 -3.97 -4.52
N VAL A 123 -14.18 -3.24 -5.48
CA VAL A 123 -14.95 -2.53 -6.50
C VAL A 123 -14.66 -3.02 -7.91
N ALA A 124 -13.55 -3.71 -8.14
CA ALA A 124 -13.23 -4.24 -9.46
C ALA A 124 -12.25 -5.41 -9.37
N ILE A 125 -12.39 -6.32 -10.31
CA ILE A 125 -11.40 -7.38 -10.55
C ILE A 125 -10.91 -7.16 -11.97
N HIS A 126 -9.62 -6.87 -12.11
CA HIS A 126 -8.97 -6.66 -13.40
C HIS A 126 -8.36 -7.97 -13.85
N ARG A 127 -9.13 -8.70 -14.62
CA ARG A 127 -8.78 -10.06 -15.04
C ARG A 127 -7.53 -10.03 -15.92
N ASN A 128 -6.61 -10.95 -15.65
CA ASN A 128 -5.35 -11.10 -16.37
C ASN A 128 -4.42 -9.86 -16.33
N ALA A 129 -4.63 -8.97 -15.38
CA ALA A 129 -3.81 -7.74 -15.27
C ALA A 129 -2.33 -8.03 -15.08
N LEU A 130 -1.99 -9.17 -14.46
CA LEU A 130 -0.60 -9.53 -14.21
C LEU A 130 0.16 -9.84 -15.48
N ASP A 131 -0.50 -10.13 -16.60
CA ASP A 131 0.17 -10.29 -17.91
C ASP A 131 0.82 -8.97 -18.33
N ILE A 132 0.12 -7.84 -18.10
CA ILE A 132 0.67 -6.51 -18.38
C ILE A 132 1.76 -6.17 -17.36
N SER A 133 1.52 -6.46 -16.10
CA SER A 133 2.50 -6.19 -15.04
C SER A 133 3.82 -6.92 -15.29
N ARG A 134 3.77 -8.16 -15.77
CA ARG A 134 4.98 -8.93 -16.09
C ARG A 134 5.79 -8.36 -17.26
N LYS A 135 5.14 -7.65 -18.17
CA LYS A 135 5.86 -6.95 -19.24
C LYS A 135 6.70 -5.80 -18.69
N LEU A 136 6.22 -5.17 -17.61
CA LEU A 136 6.91 -4.06 -16.95
C LEU A 136 7.86 -4.54 -15.86
N LYS A 137 7.58 -5.70 -15.27
CA LYS A 137 8.35 -6.31 -14.19
C LYS A 137 8.40 -7.83 -14.38
N PRO A 138 9.31 -8.32 -15.25
CA PRO A 138 9.33 -9.74 -15.64
C PRO A 138 9.57 -10.72 -14.50
N GLU A 139 10.15 -10.27 -13.38
CA GLU A 139 10.43 -11.12 -12.21
C GLU A 139 9.18 -11.54 -11.44
N ILE A 140 7.99 -10.99 -11.73
CA ILE A 140 6.76 -11.40 -11.06
C ILE A 140 6.48 -12.88 -11.36
N PRO A 141 6.35 -13.73 -10.31
CA PRO A 141 6.16 -15.17 -10.53
C PRO A 141 4.77 -15.48 -11.13
N LEU A 142 4.68 -16.64 -11.77
CA LEU A 142 3.41 -17.13 -12.31
C LEU A 142 2.49 -17.69 -11.22
N ILE A 143 3.09 -18.25 -10.18
CA ILE A 143 2.36 -18.82 -9.04
C ILE A 143 2.68 -17.98 -7.81
N GLY A 144 1.64 -17.55 -7.13
CA GLY A 144 1.74 -16.71 -5.95
C GLY A 144 1.59 -17.48 -4.66
N ASN A 145 1.05 -16.81 -3.66
CA ASN A 145 0.88 -17.35 -2.33
C ASN A 145 -0.03 -18.59 -2.36
N GLU A 146 0.32 -19.58 -1.55
CA GLU A 146 -0.46 -20.82 -1.38
C GLU A 146 -0.71 -21.59 -2.68
N GLY A 147 0.17 -21.42 -3.67
CA GLY A 147 0.03 -22.11 -4.96
C GLY A 147 -1.04 -21.51 -5.87
N ILE A 148 -1.57 -20.34 -5.53
CA ILE A 148 -2.62 -19.70 -6.34
C ILE A 148 -1.96 -19.02 -7.55
N PRO A 149 -2.48 -19.24 -8.77
CA PRO A 149 -1.96 -18.54 -9.94
C PRO A 149 -2.07 -17.03 -9.78
N LEU A 150 -0.96 -16.33 -9.94
CA LEU A 150 -0.88 -14.88 -9.80
C LEU A 150 -1.30 -14.25 -11.12
N ARG A 151 -2.56 -13.84 -11.22
CA ARG A 151 -3.19 -13.50 -12.48
C ARG A 151 -3.88 -12.14 -12.50
N ASP A 152 -4.64 -11.83 -11.44
CA ASP A 152 -5.58 -10.71 -11.45
C ASP A 152 -5.19 -9.64 -10.44
N GLU A 153 -5.47 -8.38 -10.80
CA GLU A 153 -5.46 -7.28 -9.83
C GLU A 153 -6.87 -7.11 -9.26
N ILE A 154 -6.95 -6.90 -7.95
CA ILE A 154 -8.20 -6.61 -7.26
C ILE A 154 -8.11 -5.18 -6.73
N GLU A 155 -9.10 -4.38 -7.10
CA GLU A 155 -9.17 -2.99 -6.70
C GLU A 155 -10.13 -2.83 -5.53
N LEU A 156 -9.64 -2.20 -4.45
CA LEU A 156 -10.46 -1.90 -3.28
C LEU A 156 -10.44 -0.39 -3.06
N GLU A 157 -11.53 0.14 -2.50
CA GLU A 157 -11.64 1.55 -2.24
C GLU A 157 -12.36 1.86 -0.93
N MET A 158 -12.10 3.05 -0.42
CA MET A 158 -12.85 3.68 0.64
C MET A 158 -13.22 5.08 0.17
N ILE A 159 -14.52 5.38 0.17
CA ILE A 159 -14.98 6.72 -0.18
C ILE A 159 -14.75 7.61 1.04
N LEU A 160 -14.10 8.74 0.81
CA LEU A 160 -13.77 9.70 1.85
C LEU A 160 -14.79 10.81 1.86
N ASN A 161 -15.39 11.03 3.02
CA ASN A 161 -16.34 12.12 3.21
C ASN A 161 -15.69 13.19 4.06
N ASP A 162 -15.90 14.44 3.68
CA ASP A 162 -15.50 15.56 4.50
C ASP A 162 -16.40 15.58 5.74
N THR A 163 -15.83 15.21 6.90
CA THR A 163 -16.58 15.18 8.15
C THR A 163 -17.00 16.57 8.62
N ALA A 164 -16.33 17.61 8.15
CA ALA A 164 -16.71 18.98 8.50
C ALA A 164 -18.02 19.43 7.84
N SER A 165 -18.45 18.74 6.80
CA SER A 165 -19.71 19.06 6.09
C SER A 165 -20.91 18.29 6.62
N GLN A 166 -20.71 17.46 7.63
CA GLN A 166 -21.80 16.70 8.25
C GLN A 166 -22.35 17.41 9.50
#